data_0a354950900b5195a14994d9cfc84156
#
_entry.id   0a354950900b5195a14994d9cfc84156
#
_cell.length_a   1.000
_cell.length_b   1.000
_cell.length_c   1.000
_cell.angle_alpha   90.00
_cell.angle_beta   90.00
_cell.angle_gamma   90.00
#
_symmetry.space_group_name_H-M   'P 1'
#
loop_
_entity.id
_entity.type
_entity.pdbx_description
1 polymer ?
#
loop_
_entity_poly.entity_id
_entity_poly.type
_entity_poly.pdbx_seq_one_letter_code
_entity_poly.pdbx_strand_id
1 'polypeptide(L)'
;SIRRQRQMCIRDRAELSEDKRLRFTNKSHNEIYVITYQDSPNVMKEIGRLREIAFRAAGGGTGKAMDIDEYDVMENPYKQLVVWNPEAEEILGGYRYLLGDEVQFDEHGKPVLATAHMFNFSEVFLKEYLPYTVELGRSFVTLEYQSTRAGSKGLFALDNLWDGLGALTVIKPNVKYFFGKMTMYPSYHRQGRDMILYFLNKHFGDKDKLITPMKPLEIETDKKMLENLFCYDSFKEDYKILNTEVRKLGYNIPPLVNAYMSLSPTMRMFGTAINYGFGDVEETGILIAVNEILEDKRVRHIESFVKQHPEAMKITSGAHPILTK
;
A
#
# COMPACT_ATOMS: atom_id res chain seq x y z
N SER A 1 3.52 29.33 10.08
CA SER A 1 3.02 29.91 11.32
C SER A 1 1.63 29.39 11.62
N ILE A 2 1.25 29.35 12.88
CA ILE A 2 -0.02 28.83 13.45
C ILE A 2 -1.27 29.34 12.69
N ARG A 3 -1.28 30.58 12.21
CA ARG A 3 -2.41 31.15 11.46
C ARG A 3 -2.58 30.55 10.07
N ARG A 4 -1.50 30.16 9.41
CA ARG A 4 -1.52 29.50 8.10
C ARG A 4 -1.98 28.05 8.23
N GLN A 5 -1.55 27.36 9.25
CA GLN A 5 -1.95 25.99 9.59
C GLN A 5 -3.45 25.92 9.93
N ARG A 6 -3.95 26.85 10.75
CA ARG A 6 -5.38 26.96 11.09
C ARG A 6 -6.29 27.26 9.89
N GLN A 7 -5.85 28.08 8.93
CA GLN A 7 -6.60 28.33 7.71
C GLN A 7 -6.61 27.13 6.75
N MET A 8 -5.54 26.33 6.71
CA MET A 8 -5.49 25.08 5.94
C MET A 8 -6.48 24.07 6.53
N CYS A 9 -6.44 23.80 7.83
CA CYS A 9 -7.36 22.87 8.50
C CYS A 9 -8.84 23.21 8.25
N ILE A 10 -9.23 24.50 8.26
CA ILE A 10 -10.62 24.92 7.98
C ILE A 10 -11.01 24.62 6.54
N ARG A 11 -10.13 24.84 5.56
CA ARG A 11 -10.40 24.56 4.15
C ARG A 11 -10.46 23.06 3.87
N ASP A 12 -9.57 22.31 4.45
CA ASP A 12 -9.52 20.86 4.31
C ASP A 12 -10.79 20.22 4.90
N ARG A 13 -11.21 20.65 6.09
CA ARG A 13 -12.43 20.17 6.71
C ARG A 13 -13.69 20.47 5.88
N ALA A 14 -13.75 21.60 5.20
CA ALA A 14 -14.87 21.96 4.34
C ALA A 14 -15.02 21.03 3.11
N GLU A 15 -13.90 20.44 2.64
CA GLU A 15 -13.90 19.50 1.52
C GLU A 15 -14.17 18.05 1.95
N LEU A 16 -14.00 17.72 3.24
CA LEU A 16 -14.28 16.40 3.82
C LEU A 16 -15.75 16.30 4.26
N SER A 17 -16.64 16.28 3.29
CA SER A 17 -18.09 16.18 3.50
C SER A 17 -18.52 14.76 3.86
N GLU A 18 -19.70 14.61 4.47
CA GLU A 18 -20.19 13.33 4.98
C GLU A 18 -20.41 12.29 3.87
N ASP A 19 -20.82 12.72 2.68
CA ASP A 19 -21.02 11.87 1.50
C ASP A 19 -19.73 11.23 0.98
N LYS A 20 -18.56 11.80 1.31
CA LYS A 20 -17.23 11.24 1.00
C LYS A 20 -16.70 10.35 2.10
N ARG A 21 -17.34 10.32 3.28
CA ARG A 21 -16.89 9.49 4.39
C ARG A 21 -17.20 8.02 4.14
N LEU A 22 -16.14 7.21 4.06
CA LEU A 22 -16.24 5.77 3.84
C LEU A 22 -16.67 5.04 5.12
N ARG A 23 -16.02 5.34 6.25
CA ARG A 23 -16.29 4.73 7.56
C ARG A 23 -15.57 5.46 8.69
N PHE A 24 -15.92 5.07 9.92
CA PHE A 24 -15.06 5.30 11.09
C PHE A 24 -14.06 4.16 11.26
N THR A 25 -12.88 4.45 11.77
CA THR A 25 -11.87 3.43 12.08
C THR A 25 -12.28 2.61 13.31
N ASN A 26 -11.85 1.35 13.34
CA ASN A 26 -12.14 0.47 14.48
C ASN A 26 -11.50 0.96 15.79
N LYS A 27 -10.38 1.67 15.68
CA LYS A 27 -9.65 2.22 16.81
C LYS A 27 -9.53 3.73 16.66
N SER A 28 -9.68 4.43 17.78
CA SER A 28 -9.56 5.89 17.90
C SER A 28 -10.65 6.71 17.22
N HIS A 29 -11.69 6.08 16.65
CA HIS A 29 -12.82 6.74 15.96
C HIS A 29 -12.42 7.84 14.97
N ASN A 30 -11.30 7.64 14.28
CA ASN A 30 -10.91 8.48 13.17
C ASN A 30 -11.88 8.28 11.99
N GLU A 31 -11.94 9.28 11.14
CA GLU A 31 -12.79 9.25 9.95
C GLU A 31 -11.95 8.86 8.71
N ILE A 32 -12.48 7.97 7.87
CA ILE A 32 -11.86 7.62 6.60
C ILE A 32 -12.69 8.23 5.47
N TYR A 33 -12.02 9.00 4.62
CA TYR A 33 -12.62 9.63 3.45
C TYR A 33 -12.02 9.12 2.16
N VAL A 34 -12.80 9.14 1.08
CA VAL A 34 -12.33 8.91 -0.28
C VAL A 34 -12.57 10.19 -1.07
N ILE A 35 -11.49 10.75 -1.62
CA ILE A 35 -11.50 12.01 -2.37
C ILE A 35 -10.71 11.89 -3.66
N THR A 36 -10.88 12.87 -4.54
CA THR A 36 -10.06 13.09 -5.72
C THR A 36 -9.50 14.53 -5.73
N TYR A 37 -8.53 14.79 -6.60
CA TYR A 37 -8.02 16.16 -6.78
C TYR A 37 -9.13 17.11 -7.21
N GLN A 38 -10.07 16.66 -8.06
CA GLN A 38 -11.13 17.48 -8.62
C GLN A 38 -12.16 17.91 -7.57
N ASP A 39 -12.50 17.02 -6.63
CA ASP A 39 -13.54 17.28 -5.63
C ASP A 39 -13.01 17.84 -4.31
N SER A 40 -11.72 17.71 -4.05
CA SER A 40 -11.08 18.12 -2.79
C SER A 40 -9.65 18.65 -3.03
N PRO A 41 -9.49 19.74 -3.80
CA PRO A 41 -8.16 20.21 -4.22
C PRO A 41 -7.29 20.73 -3.06
N ASN A 42 -7.86 21.25 -1.98
CA ASN A 42 -7.09 21.71 -0.83
C ASN A 42 -6.59 20.50 -0.01
N VAL A 43 -7.46 19.53 0.27
CA VAL A 43 -7.08 18.25 0.92
C VAL A 43 -5.98 17.56 0.11
N MET A 44 -6.10 17.51 -1.22
CA MET A 44 -5.08 16.91 -2.08
C MET A 44 -3.73 17.62 -1.98
N LYS A 45 -3.70 18.94 -1.90
CA LYS A 45 -2.45 19.71 -1.69
C LYS A 45 -1.81 19.37 -0.35
N GLU A 46 -2.60 19.25 0.69
CA GLU A 46 -2.10 18.85 2.02
C GLU A 46 -1.59 17.40 2.01
N ILE A 47 -2.30 16.47 1.38
CA ILE A 47 -1.81 15.10 1.14
C ILE A 47 -0.45 15.12 0.44
N GLY A 48 -0.32 15.88 -0.64
CA GLY A 48 0.93 15.98 -1.40
C GLY A 48 2.09 16.53 -0.55
N ARG A 49 1.82 17.50 0.30
CA ARG A 49 2.80 18.06 1.24
C ARG A 49 3.23 17.02 2.29
N LEU A 50 2.27 16.35 2.91
CA LEU A 50 2.52 15.33 3.94
C LEU A 50 3.26 14.10 3.37
N ARG A 51 2.89 13.66 2.16
CA ARG A 51 3.60 12.61 1.42
C ARG A 51 5.07 12.95 1.23
N GLU A 52 5.34 14.13 0.67
CA GLU A 52 6.73 14.54 0.39
C GLU A 52 7.56 14.61 1.68
N ILE A 53 7.01 15.15 2.76
CA ILE A 53 7.67 15.18 4.07
C ILE A 53 7.97 13.76 4.59
N ALA A 54 6.96 12.88 4.58
CA ALA A 54 7.09 11.53 5.10
C ALA A 54 8.07 10.68 4.28
N PHE A 55 7.98 10.73 2.95
CA PHE A 55 8.85 9.95 2.07
C PHE A 55 10.28 10.46 2.08
N ARG A 56 10.48 11.79 2.08
CA ARG A 56 11.82 12.39 2.15
C ARG A 56 12.51 12.07 3.47
N ALA A 57 11.79 12.07 4.57
CA ALA A 57 12.34 11.68 5.87
C ALA A 57 12.81 10.22 5.89
N ALA A 58 12.22 9.35 5.06
CA ALA A 58 12.61 7.96 4.91
C ALA A 58 13.72 7.74 3.85
N GLY A 59 14.10 8.76 3.08
CA GLY A 59 15.13 8.69 2.04
C GLY A 59 14.60 8.51 0.62
N GLY A 60 13.29 8.70 0.41
CA GLY A 60 12.64 8.74 -0.90
C GLY A 60 12.11 10.12 -1.24
N GLY A 61 10.98 10.17 -1.95
CA GLY A 61 10.28 11.40 -2.32
C GLY A 61 10.65 11.94 -3.69
N THR A 62 9.90 12.95 -4.12
CA THR A 62 10.05 13.55 -5.45
C THR A 62 11.07 14.68 -5.50
N GLY A 63 11.48 15.19 -4.34
CA GLY A 63 12.32 16.40 -4.24
C GLY A 63 11.55 17.72 -4.45
N LYS A 64 10.24 17.65 -4.68
CA LYS A 64 9.36 18.81 -4.90
C LYS A 64 8.77 19.32 -3.58
N ALA A 65 8.08 20.44 -3.60
CA ALA A 65 7.36 20.95 -2.43
C ALA A 65 6.17 20.07 -2.03
N MET A 66 5.57 19.37 -3.01
CA MET A 66 4.43 18.46 -2.85
C MET A 66 4.59 17.27 -3.79
N ASP A 67 4.30 16.06 -3.29
CA ASP A 67 4.22 14.83 -4.09
C ASP A 67 2.80 14.73 -4.69
N ILE A 68 2.62 15.42 -5.82
CA ILE A 68 1.44 15.32 -6.69
C ILE A 68 1.96 15.08 -8.11
N ASP A 69 1.46 14.05 -8.76
CA ASP A 69 1.86 13.65 -10.11
C ASP A 69 0.67 13.60 -11.08
N GLU A 70 0.92 13.23 -12.34
CA GLU A 70 -0.10 13.12 -13.37
C GLU A 70 -1.24 12.16 -13.00
N TYR A 71 -0.96 11.10 -12.28
CA TYR A 71 -1.97 10.11 -11.85
C TYR A 71 -2.94 10.66 -10.80
N ASP A 72 -2.53 11.67 -10.05
CA ASP A 72 -3.40 12.34 -9.08
C ASP A 72 -4.36 13.34 -9.75
N VAL A 73 -4.02 13.88 -10.96
CA VAL A 73 -4.73 15.01 -11.60
C VAL A 73 -5.31 14.68 -12.99
N MET A 74 -5.03 13.52 -13.56
CA MET A 74 -5.57 13.10 -14.86
C MET A 74 -7.11 13.05 -14.86
N GLU A 75 -7.74 12.89 -16.02
CA GLU A 75 -9.20 12.88 -16.18
C GLU A 75 -9.89 11.81 -15.30
N ASN A 76 -9.35 10.58 -15.30
CA ASN A 76 -9.76 9.52 -14.38
C ASN A 76 -8.66 9.30 -13.32
N PRO A 77 -8.62 10.14 -12.26
CA PRO A 77 -7.50 10.16 -11.34
C PRO A 77 -7.55 9.01 -10.34
N TYR A 78 -6.39 8.73 -9.76
CA TYR A 78 -6.35 7.91 -8.55
C TYR A 78 -7.14 8.56 -7.43
N LYS A 79 -7.97 7.76 -6.79
CA LYS A 79 -8.69 8.14 -5.58
C LYS A 79 -7.73 8.14 -4.40
N GLN A 80 -7.94 9.07 -3.48
CA GLN A 80 -7.16 9.18 -2.25
C GLN A 80 -8.00 8.68 -1.09
N LEU A 81 -7.54 7.66 -0.41
CA LEU A 81 -8.10 7.25 0.87
C LEU A 81 -7.33 7.97 1.97
N VAL A 82 -8.04 8.73 2.79
CA VAL A 82 -7.46 9.62 3.80
C VAL A 82 -8.01 9.25 5.17
N VAL A 83 -7.13 9.10 6.14
CA VAL A 83 -7.49 8.96 7.56
C VAL A 83 -7.38 10.32 8.21
N TRP A 84 -8.51 10.82 8.70
CA TRP A 84 -8.67 12.11 9.35
C TRP A 84 -8.94 11.95 10.86
N ASN A 85 -8.22 12.70 11.66
CA ASN A 85 -8.50 12.82 13.10
C ASN A 85 -9.38 14.06 13.33
N PRO A 86 -10.67 13.90 13.67
CA PRO A 86 -11.57 15.04 13.85
C PRO A 86 -11.28 15.88 15.10
N GLU A 87 -10.64 15.30 16.12
CA GLU A 87 -10.29 16.04 17.35
C GLU A 87 -9.08 16.95 17.13
N ALA A 88 -8.06 16.46 16.42
CA ALA A 88 -6.85 17.22 16.11
C ALA A 88 -6.98 18.06 14.83
N GLU A 89 -8.00 17.81 14.02
CA GLU A 89 -8.20 18.39 12.69
C GLU A 89 -6.98 18.17 11.78
N GLU A 90 -6.49 16.91 11.74
CA GLU A 90 -5.27 16.52 11.04
C GLU A 90 -5.43 15.25 10.22
N ILE A 91 -4.69 15.16 9.10
CA ILE A 91 -4.52 13.95 8.33
C ILE A 91 -3.47 13.05 9.02
N LEU A 92 -3.87 11.85 9.42
CA LEU A 92 -2.97 10.86 10.04
C LEU A 92 -2.16 10.08 9.00
N GLY A 93 -2.71 9.90 7.82
CA GLY A 93 -2.11 9.15 6.72
C GLY A 93 -3.11 8.87 5.62
N GLY A 94 -2.66 8.13 4.63
CA GLY A 94 -3.50 7.77 3.49
C GLY A 94 -2.73 6.94 2.47
N TYR A 95 -3.41 6.61 1.40
CA TYR A 95 -2.84 6.03 0.19
C TYR A 95 -3.71 6.40 -1.01
N ARG A 96 -3.16 6.28 -2.20
CA ARG A 96 -3.95 6.39 -3.42
C ARG A 96 -4.26 5.01 -3.99
N TYR A 97 -5.35 4.91 -4.72
CA TYR A 97 -5.74 3.68 -5.38
C TYR A 97 -6.48 3.94 -6.70
N LEU A 98 -6.39 2.97 -7.60
CA LEU A 98 -7.17 2.91 -8.82
C LEU A 98 -7.79 1.52 -8.95
N LEU A 99 -9.07 1.46 -9.29
CA LEU A 99 -9.75 0.20 -9.59
C LEU A 99 -9.33 -0.28 -10.98
N GLY A 100 -9.05 -1.57 -11.12
CA GLY A 100 -8.55 -2.13 -12.36
C GLY A 100 -9.55 -2.11 -13.51
N ASP A 101 -10.86 -2.11 -13.21
CA ASP A 101 -11.92 -1.92 -14.19
C ASP A 101 -12.09 -0.45 -14.67
N GLU A 102 -11.44 0.50 -13.98
CA GLU A 102 -11.37 1.91 -14.36
C GLU A 102 -10.07 2.27 -15.10
N VAL A 103 -9.14 1.32 -15.26
CA VAL A 103 -7.84 1.57 -15.91
C VAL A 103 -8.02 1.85 -17.39
N GLN A 104 -7.48 2.97 -17.83
CA GLN A 104 -7.39 3.33 -19.24
C GLN A 104 -6.13 2.71 -19.87
N PHE A 105 -6.16 2.56 -21.18
CA PHE A 105 -5.02 2.09 -21.96
C PHE A 105 -4.59 3.19 -22.94
N ASP A 106 -3.30 3.35 -23.12
CA ASP A 106 -2.75 4.28 -24.08
C ASP A 106 -2.91 3.76 -25.54
N GLU A 107 -2.47 4.56 -26.51
CA GLU A 107 -2.53 4.25 -27.93
C GLU A 107 -1.74 2.98 -28.33
N HIS A 108 -0.82 2.52 -27.46
CA HIS A 108 -0.03 1.32 -27.65
C HIS A 108 -0.60 0.11 -26.88
N GLY A 109 -1.77 0.26 -26.24
CA GLY A 109 -2.39 -0.78 -25.42
C GLY A 109 -1.71 -1.01 -24.07
N LYS A 110 -0.90 -0.07 -23.59
CA LYS A 110 -0.26 -0.13 -22.29
C LYS A 110 -1.20 0.45 -21.22
N PRO A 111 -1.35 -0.20 -20.06
CA PRO A 111 -2.22 0.32 -19.01
C PRO A 111 -1.65 1.62 -18.42
N VAL A 112 -2.51 2.62 -18.21
CA VAL A 112 -2.16 3.88 -17.56
C VAL A 112 -2.19 3.66 -16.04
N LEU A 113 -1.10 3.09 -15.53
CA LEU A 113 -0.89 2.76 -14.14
C LEU A 113 0.37 3.42 -13.61
N ALA A 114 0.34 3.84 -12.35
CA ALA A 114 1.50 4.47 -11.70
C ALA A 114 2.72 3.53 -11.58
N THR A 115 2.52 2.21 -11.73
CA THR A 115 3.58 1.20 -11.75
C THR A 115 4.09 0.88 -13.15
N ALA A 116 3.39 1.31 -14.21
CA ALA A 116 3.68 0.94 -15.59
C ALA A 116 5.00 1.50 -16.15
N HIS A 117 5.66 2.43 -15.45
CA HIS A 117 6.99 2.90 -15.80
C HIS A 117 8.12 1.99 -15.29
N MET A 118 7.82 1.03 -14.41
CA MET A 118 8.80 0.11 -13.82
C MET A 118 8.53 -1.34 -14.15
N PHE A 119 7.28 -1.71 -14.44
CA PHE A 119 6.86 -3.09 -14.62
C PHE A 119 6.19 -3.33 -15.97
N ASN A 120 6.44 -4.51 -16.52
CA ASN A 120 5.70 -5.06 -17.64
C ASN A 120 4.58 -5.96 -17.11
N PHE A 121 3.42 -5.89 -17.75
CA PHE A 121 2.25 -6.69 -17.42
C PHE A 121 1.98 -7.71 -18.51
N SER A 122 1.81 -8.98 -18.16
CA SER A 122 1.46 -10.02 -19.12
C SER A 122 0.02 -9.83 -19.62
N GLU A 123 -0.28 -10.37 -20.80
CA GLU A 123 -1.67 -10.38 -21.31
C GLU A 123 -2.63 -11.10 -20.36
N VAL A 124 -2.16 -12.16 -19.70
CA VAL A 124 -2.95 -12.90 -18.71
C VAL A 124 -3.29 -11.98 -17.53
N PHE A 125 -2.31 -11.22 -17.02
CA PHE A 125 -2.59 -10.27 -15.95
C PHE A 125 -3.60 -9.21 -16.40
N LEU A 126 -3.41 -8.61 -17.58
CA LEU A 126 -4.28 -7.54 -18.08
C LEU A 126 -5.72 -8.00 -18.32
N LYS A 127 -5.92 -9.25 -18.76
CA LYS A 127 -7.25 -9.78 -19.09
C LYS A 127 -7.96 -10.44 -17.91
N GLU A 128 -7.22 -11.20 -17.08
CA GLU A 128 -7.82 -12.09 -16.07
C GLU A 128 -7.69 -11.56 -14.64
N TYR A 129 -6.70 -10.71 -14.36
CA TYR A 129 -6.44 -10.17 -13.01
C TYR A 129 -6.79 -8.69 -12.88
N LEU A 130 -6.31 -7.85 -13.80
CA LEU A 130 -6.44 -6.39 -13.70
C LEU A 130 -7.88 -5.93 -13.47
N PRO A 131 -8.92 -6.43 -14.17
CA PRO A 131 -10.30 -5.97 -13.96
C PRO A 131 -10.83 -6.20 -12.53
N TYR A 132 -10.20 -7.09 -11.79
CA TYR A 132 -10.56 -7.45 -10.41
C TYR A 132 -9.54 -6.97 -9.40
N THR A 133 -8.61 -6.11 -9.80
CA THR A 133 -7.48 -5.64 -9.00
C THR A 133 -7.69 -4.19 -8.56
N VAL A 134 -7.28 -3.87 -7.35
CA VAL A 134 -7.04 -2.49 -6.92
C VAL A 134 -5.54 -2.25 -6.92
N GLU A 135 -5.05 -1.30 -7.72
CA GLU A 135 -3.68 -0.83 -7.60
C GLU A 135 -3.58 0.17 -6.46
N LEU A 136 -2.61 -0.04 -5.57
CA LEU A 136 -2.34 0.76 -4.39
C LEU A 136 -0.98 1.44 -4.51
N GLY A 137 -0.90 2.68 -4.09
CA GLY A 137 0.37 3.42 -4.08
C GLY A 137 0.39 4.58 -3.11
N ARG A 138 1.57 5.18 -2.95
CA ARG A 138 1.75 6.36 -2.10
C ARG A 138 1.20 6.21 -0.69
N SER A 139 1.31 5.00 -0.10
CA SER A 139 0.92 4.77 1.29
C SER A 139 1.86 5.53 2.23
N PHE A 140 1.30 6.37 3.07
CA PHE A 140 2.07 7.17 4.03
C PHE A 140 1.34 7.28 5.38
N VAL A 141 2.14 7.46 6.41
CA VAL A 141 1.70 7.92 7.73
C VAL A 141 2.37 9.27 7.95
N THR A 142 1.62 10.26 8.40
CA THR A 142 2.14 11.59 8.72
C THR A 142 3.30 11.48 9.71
N LEU A 143 4.40 12.20 9.45
CA LEU A 143 5.69 11.99 10.11
C LEU A 143 5.61 12.05 11.64
N GLU A 144 4.80 12.95 12.17
CA GLU A 144 4.56 13.12 13.60
C GLU A 144 3.97 11.87 14.27
N TYR A 145 3.25 11.06 13.50
CA TYR A 145 2.61 9.82 13.96
C TYR A 145 3.45 8.55 13.72
N GLN A 146 4.61 8.66 13.09
CA GLN A 146 5.52 7.52 12.89
C GLN A 146 6.40 7.22 14.10
N SER A 147 6.56 8.17 15.01
CA SER A 147 7.45 8.01 16.16
C SER A 147 6.77 7.33 17.34
N THR A 148 7.55 6.63 18.16
CA THR A 148 7.10 6.07 19.44
C THR A 148 6.60 7.15 20.41
N ARG A 149 6.98 8.43 20.20
CA ARG A 149 6.50 9.58 20.99
C ARG A 149 5.04 9.92 20.70
N ALA A 150 4.49 9.49 19.57
CA ALA A 150 3.08 9.69 19.25
C ALA A 150 2.14 8.78 20.07
N GLY A 151 2.68 7.87 20.89
CA GLY A 151 1.91 6.98 21.75
C GLY A 151 0.96 6.07 20.96
N SER A 152 -0.24 5.85 21.51
CA SER A 152 -1.26 5.00 20.89
C SER A 152 -1.74 5.49 19.51
N LYS A 153 -1.69 6.80 19.25
CA LYS A 153 -2.11 7.38 17.95
C LYS A 153 -1.24 6.88 16.80
N GLY A 154 0.09 6.80 16.99
CA GLY A 154 1.01 6.29 15.98
C GLY A 154 0.88 4.78 15.72
N LEU A 155 0.62 4.01 16.79
CA LEU A 155 0.45 2.55 16.68
C LEU A 155 -0.73 2.14 15.78
N PHE A 156 -1.77 2.96 15.72
CA PHE A 156 -2.99 2.65 14.97
C PHE A 156 -3.04 3.26 13.57
N ALA A 157 -2.11 4.14 13.20
CA ALA A 157 -2.15 4.82 11.91
C ALA A 157 -2.12 3.83 10.73
N LEU A 158 -1.20 2.85 10.76
CA LEU A 158 -1.13 1.82 9.73
C LEU A 158 -2.36 0.90 9.74
N ASP A 159 -2.84 0.55 10.93
CA ASP A 159 -4.02 -0.27 11.12
C ASP A 159 -5.29 0.40 10.56
N ASN A 160 -5.42 1.71 10.74
CA ASN A 160 -6.51 2.50 10.19
C ASN A 160 -6.53 2.48 8.64
N LEU A 161 -5.35 2.42 8.00
CA LEU A 161 -5.27 2.29 6.53
C LEU A 161 -5.84 0.95 6.06
N TRP A 162 -5.64 -0.13 6.80
CA TRP A 162 -6.22 -1.44 6.52
C TRP A 162 -7.75 -1.46 6.69
N ASP A 163 -8.30 -0.68 7.63
CA ASP A 163 -9.74 -0.52 7.78
C ASP A 163 -10.38 0.05 6.51
N GLY A 164 -9.69 0.98 5.84
CA GLY A 164 -10.13 1.53 4.57
C GLY A 164 -10.12 0.50 3.43
N LEU A 165 -9.06 -0.31 3.32
CA LEU A 165 -8.99 -1.39 2.34
C LEU A 165 -10.07 -2.44 2.57
N GLY A 166 -10.31 -2.81 3.82
CA GLY A 166 -11.38 -3.74 4.19
C GLY A 166 -12.76 -3.24 3.75
N ALA A 167 -13.05 -1.95 3.94
CA ALA A 167 -14.30 -1.35 3.46
C ALA A 167 -14.41 -1.38 1.93
N LEU A 168 -13.33 -1.09 1.20
CA LEU A 168 -13.32 -1.14 -0.26
C LEU A 168 -13.71 -2.52 -0.80
N THR A 169 -13.26 -3.61 -0.17
CA THR A 169 -13.61 -4.97 -0.61
C THR A 169 -15.09 -5.27 -0.45
N VAL A 170 -15.78 -4.64 0.49
CA VAL A 170 -17.21 -4.83 0.71
C VAL A 170 -18.04 -3.99 -0.27
N ILE A 171 -17.69 -2.71 -0.45
CA ILE A 171 -18.45 -1.81 -1.36
C ILE A 171 -18.15 -2.07 -2.83
N LYS A 172 -17.04 -2.74 -3.14
CA LYS A 172 -16.60 -3.15 -4.50
C LYS A 172 -16.42 -4.67 -4.54
N PRO A 173 -17.52 -5.46 -4.59
CA PRO A 173 -17.47 -6.92 -4.44
C PRO A 173 -16.72 -7.63 -5.56
N ASN A 174 -16.48 -6.98 -6.69
CA ASN A 174 -15.68 -7.51 -7.79
C ASN A 174 -14.17 -7.48 -7.51
N VAL A 175 -13.73 -6.75 -6.48
CA VAL A 175 -12.31 -6.69 -6.09
C VAL A 175 -11.88 -8.03 -5.49
N LYS A 176 -10.93 -8.67 -6.16
CA LYS A 176 -10.35 -9.95 -5.76
C LYS A 176 -8.87 -9.83 -5.36
N TYR A 177 -8.20 -8.78 -5.82
CA TYR A 177 -6.75 -8.63 -5.65
C TYR A 177 -6.39 -7.21 -5.24
N PHE A 178 -5.36 -7.11 -4.40
CA PHE A 178 -4.62 -5.89 -4.15
C PHE A 178 -3.25 -6.01 -4.81
N PHE A 179 -2.92 -5.05 -5.66
CA PHE A 179 -1.60 -4.92 -6.27
C PHE A 179 -0.93 -3.65 -5.76
N GLY A 180 0.32 -3.76 -5.36
CA GLY A 180 1.07 -2.62 -4.85
C GLY A 180 2.56 -2.91 -4.82
N LYS A 181 3.30 -2.06 -4.11
CA LYS A 181 4.76 -2.15 -4.02
C LYS A 181 5.23 -2.09 -2.58
N MET A 182 6.21 -2.91 -2.25
CA MET A 182 7.02 -2.75 -1.04
C MET A 182 8.23 -1.91 -1.38
N THR A 183 8.46 -0.85 -0.63
CA THR A 183 9.60 0.05 -0.83
C THR A 183 10.70 -0.25 0.16
N MET A 184 11.92 -0.43 -0.34
CA MET A 184 13.16 -0.42 0.44
C MET A 184 14.00 0.79 0.03
N TYR A 185 14.62 1.42 1.03
CA TYR A 185 15.37 2.65 0.82
C TYR A 185 16.85 2.36 0.59
N PRO A 186 17.56 3.15 -0.25
CA PRO A 186 18.97 2.93 -0.55
C PRO A 186 19.90 2.94 0.68
N SER A 187 19.47 3.57 1.76
CA SER A 187 20.19 3.60 3.05
C SER A 187 20.15 2.28 3.82
N TYR A 188 19.28 1.33 3.44
CA TYR A 188 19.21 0.03 4.09
C TYR A 188 20.44 -0.82 3.76
N HIS A 189 20.90 -1.67 4.70
CA HIS A 189 22.09 -2.49 4.53
C HIS A 189 21.96 -3.43 3.31
N ARG A 190 22.92 -3.36 2.37
CA ARG A 190 22.85 -4.06 1.08
C ARG A 190 22.68 -5.57 1.22
N GLN A 191 23.52 -6.21 2.02
CA GLN A 191 23.41 -7.65 2.26
C GLN A 191 22.09 -8.01 2.97
N GLY A 192 21.62 -7.18 3.90
CA GLY A 192 20.32 -7.36 4.54
C GLY A 192 19.16 -7.26 3.55
N ARG A 193 19.22 -6.29 2.63
CA ARG A 193 18.30 -6.14 1.51
C ARG A 193 18.29 -7.40 0.65
N ASP A 194 19.43 -7.89 0.25
CA ASP A 194 19.58 -9.05 -0.62
C ASP A 194 19.02 -10.32 0.04
N MET A 195 19.28 -10.51 1.33
CA MET A 195 18.69 -11.61 2.08
C MET A 195 17.16 -11.55 2.10
N ILE A 196 16.58 -10.35 2.30
CA ILE A 196 15.12 -10.16 2.29
C ILE A 196 14.56 -10.47 0.90
N LEU A 197 15.14 -9.92 -0.17
CA LEU A 197 14.66 -10.12 -1.54
C LEU A 197 14.81 -11.59 -1.98
N TYR A 198 15.89 -12.25 -1.63
CA TYR A 198 16.08 -13.68 -1.90
C TYR A 198 15.03 -14.53 -1.19
N PHE A 199 14.82 -14.28 0.10
CA PHE A 199 13.80 -14.96 0.90
C PHE A 199 12.40 -14.76 0.32
N LEU A 200 12.03 -13.52 -0.03
CA LEU A 200 10.74 -13.22 -0.64
C LEU A 200 10.56 -13.93 -1.98
N ASN A 201 11.58 -13.93 -2.81
CA ASN A 201 11.52 -14.61 -4.11
C ASN A 201 11.39 -16.14 -3.95
N LYS A 202 12.10 -16.71 -2.97
CA LYS A 202 12.01 -18.15 -2.69
C LYS A 202 10.61 -18.58 -2.26
N HIS A 203 9.98 -17.85 -1.35
CA HIS A 203 8.71 -18.24 -0.73
C HIS A 203 7.47 -17.69 -1.42
N PHE A 204 7.59 -16.56 -2.13
CA PHE A 204 6.47 -15.83 -2.73
C PHE A 204 6.67 -15.52 -4.23
N GLY A 205 7.81 -15.91 -4.82
CA GLY A 205 8.12 -15.59 -6.22
C GLY A 205 7.04 -16.07 -7.19
N ASP A 206 6.58 -15.17 -8.05
CA ASP A 206 5.58 -15.49 -9.07
C ASP A 206 6.16 -16.38 -10.16
N LYS A 207 5.62 -17.59 -10.28
CA LYS A 207 6.04 -18.57 -11.30
C LYS A 207 5.37 -18.33 -12.65
N ASP A 208 4.25 -17.60 -12.66
CA ASP A 208 3.43 -17.40 -13.85
C ASP A 208 3.89 -16.19 -14.68
N LYS A 209 4.84 -15.41 -14.15
CA LYS A 209 5.37 -14.18 -14.78
C LYS A 209 4.25 -13.19 -15.16
N LEU A 210 3.27 -13.05 -14.27
CA LEU A 210 2.14 -12.14 -14.46
C LEU A 210 2.60 -10.70 -14.62
N ILE A 211 3.57 -10.30 -13.79
CA ILE A 211 4.18 -8.97 -13.80
C ILE A 211 5.69 -9.15 -13.67
N THR A 212 6.46 -8.38 -14.42
CA THR A 212 7.93 -8.46 -14.38
C THR A 212 8.55 -7.07 -14.36
N PRO A 213 9.64 -6.83 -13.59
CA PRO A 213 10.36 -5.57 -13.68
C PRO A 213 10.93 -5.34 -15.08
N MET A 214 10.83 -4.11 -15.60
CA MET A 214 11.47 -3.75 -16.88
C MET A 214 12.99 -3.81 -16.78
N LYS A 215 13.52 -3.36 -15.63
CA LYS A 215 14.93 -3.43 -15.27
C LYS A 215 15.03 -4.07 -13.88
N PRO A 216 15.21 -5.39 -13.81
CA PRO A 216 15.30 -6.09 -12.54
C PRO A 216 16.49 -5.59 -11.72
N LEU A 217 16.26 -5.40 -10.43
CA LEU A 217 17.34 -5.13 -9.48
C LEU A 217 18.20 -6.38 -9.32
N GLU A 218 19.51 -6.22 -9.49
CA GLU A 218 20.48 -7.28 -9.28
C GLU A 218 20.80 -7.44 -7.78
N ILE A 219 20.88 -8.70 -7.33
CA ILE A 219 21.36 -9.06 -6.00
C ILE A 219 22.87 -9.07 -6.04
N GLU A 220 23.51 -8.31 -5.15
CA GLU A 220 24.97 -8.15 -5.06
C GLU A 220 25.63 -9.25 -4.21
N THR A 221 24.88 -9.82 -3.26
CA THR A 221 25.35 -10.89 -2.36
C THR A 221 25.50 -12.21 -3.11
N ASP A 222 26.57 -12.96 -2.82
CA ASP A 222 26.85 -14.25 -3.45
C ASP A 222 25.66 -15.19 -3.37
N LYS A 223 25.25 -15.71 -4.52
CA LYS A 223 24.07 -16.56 -4.64
C LYS A 223 24.21 -17.86 -3.86
N LYS A 224 25.38 -18.47 -3.86
CA LYS A 224 25.64 -19.74 -3.12
C LYS A 224 25.54 -19.53 -1.63
N MET A 225 26.00 -18.35 -1.15
CA MET A 225 25.85 -17.96 0.24
C MET A 225 24.36 -17.90 0.62
N LEU A 226 23.52 -17.25 -0.20
CA LEU A 226 22.08 -17.15 0.04
C LEU A 226 21.37 -18.50 -0.05
N GLU A 227 21.73 -19.36 -1.01
CA GLU A 227 21.21 -20.71 -1.15
C GLU A 227 21.53 -21.58 0.06
N ASN A 228 22.75 -21.50 0.58
CA ASN A 228 23.17 -22.22 1.79
C ASN A 228 22.47 -21.69 3.04
N LEU A 229 22.25 -20.39 3.11
CA LEU A 229 21.61 -19.75 4.26
C LEU A 229 20.13 -20.13 4.34
N PHE A 230 19.42 -20.11 3.23
CA PHE A 230 17.99 -20.42 3.13
C PHE A 230 17.78 -21.78 2.49
N CYS A 231 18.28 -22.84 3.14
CA CYS A 231 18.24 -24.19 2.61
C CYS A 231 17.03 -25.02 3.04
N TYR A 232 16.16 -24.50 3.92
CA TYR A 232 14.98 -25.22 4.39
C TYR A 232 13.78 -25.05 3.45
N ASP A 233 12.94 -26.09 3.38
CA ASP A 233 11.67 -26.03 2.64
C ASP A 233 10.52 -25.45 3.50
N SER A 234 10.86 -24.77 4.57
CA SER A 234 9.93 -24.21 5.55
C SER A 234 10.08 -22.70 5.64
N PHE A 235 8.99 -21.99 5.33
CA PHE A 235 8.91 -20.54 5.55
C PHE A 235 9.30 -20.14 6.97
N LYS A 236 8.80 -20.88 7.97
CA LYS A 236 9.03 -20.56 9.39
C LYS A 236 10.50 -20.67 9.78
N GLU A 237 11.21 -21.66 9.26
CA GLU A 237 12.63 -21.86 9.55
C GLU A 237 13.48 -20.83 8.83
N ASP A 238 13.28 -20.64 7.54
CA ASP A 238 13.98 -19.62 6.78
C ASP A 238 13.71 -18.19 7.32
N TYR A 239 12.49 -17.92 7.79
CA TYR A 239 12.17 -16.62 8.40
C TYR A 239 12.92 -16.37 9.72
N LYS A 240 13.11 -17.41 10.55
CA LYS A 240 13.94 -17.29 11.76
C LYS A 240 15.38 -16.96 11.41
N ILE A 241 15.91 -17.61 10.38
CA ILE A 241 17.26 -17.34 9.87
C ILE A 241 17.34 -15.90 9.35
N LEU A 242 16.43 -15.49 8.47
CA LEU A 242 16.39 -14.14 7.94
C LEU A 242 16.40 -13.09 9.07
N ASN A 243 15.53 -13.25 10.06
CA ASN A 243 15.43 -12.32 11.17
C ASN A 243 16.72 -12.26 12.01
N THR A 244 17.36 -13.42 12.22
CA THR A 244 18.61 -13.52 12.95
C THR A 244 19.75 -12.86 12.21
N GLU A 245 19.90 -13.14 10.92
CA GLU A 245 21.01 -12.62 10.11
C GLU A 245 20.89 -11.12 9.86
N VAL A 246 19.68 -10.63 9.60
CA VAL A 246 19.42 -9.18 9.46
C VAL A 246 19.75 -8.44 10.76
N ARG A 247 19.40 -9.03 11.92
CA ARG A 247 19.73 -8.43 13.23
C ARG A 247 21.24 -8.42 13.52
N LYS A 248 21.97 -9.42 13.09
CA LYS A 248 23.45 -9.42 13.21
C LYS A 248 24.09 -8.24 12.47
N LEU A 249 23.44 -7.75 11.41
CA LEU A 249 23.88 -6.56 10.67
C LEU A 249 23.48 -5.23 11.35
N GLY A 250 22.81 -5.29 12.50
CA GLY A 250 22.30 -4.11 13.22
C GLY A 250 21.01 -3.54 12.67
N TYR A 251 20.27 -4.29 11.83
CA TYR A 251 19.04 -3.86 11.21
C TYR A 251 17.86 -4.76 11.62
N ASN A 252 16.65 -4.33 11.32
CA ASN A 252 15.46 -5.14 11.41
C ASN A 252 14.82 -5.28 10.02
N ILE A 253 14.09 -6.38 9.80
CA ILE A 253 13.23 -6.49 8.62
C ILE A 253 12.25 -5.31 8.65
N PRO A 254 12.10 -4.54 7.55
CA PRO A 254 11.20 -3.38 7.54
C PRO A 254 9.79 -3.77 7.98
N PRO A 255 9.13 -2.97 8.86
CA PRO A 255 7.81 -3.32 9.40
C PRO A 255 6.76 -3.59 8.31
N LEU A 256 6.82 -2.85 7.20
CA LEU A 256 5.89 -3.02 6.09
C LEU A 256 6.09 -4.38 5.38
N VAL A 257 7.33 -4.85 5.22
CA VAL A 257 7.64 -6.17 4.65
C VAL A 257 7.04 -7.26 5.53
N ASN A 258 7.24 -7.16 6.86
CA ASN A 258 6.63 -8.09 7.81
C ASN A 258 5.09 -8.04 7.77
N ALA A 259 4.50 -6.86 7.66
CA ALA A 259 3.05 -6.69 7.59
C ALA A 259 2.47 -7.42 6.37
N TYR A 260 3.08 -7.29 5.19
CA TYR A 260 2.63 -7.99 3.98
C TYR A 260 2.79 -9.51 4.07
N MET A 261 3.93 -10.01 4.53
CA MET A 261 4.14 -11.46 4.74
C MET A 261 3.15 -12.06 5.74
N SER A 262 2.71 -11.26 6.72
CA SER A 262 1.75 -11.67 7.75
C SER A 262 0.28 -11.47 7.32
N LEU A 263 0.04 -10.94 6.13
CA LEU A 263 -1.32 -10.69 5.64
C LEU A 263 -1.89 -11.89 4.89
N SER A 264 -1.08 -12.50 4.02
CA SER A 264 -1.49 -13.63 3.20
C SER A 264 -0.32 -14.58 2.95
N PRO A 265 -0.49 -15.89 3.19
CA PRO A 265 0.54 -16.89 2.91
C PRO A 265 0.74 -17.14 1.40
N THR A 266 -0.18 -16.68 0.58
CA THR A 266 -0.19 -16.84 -0.89
C THR A 266 0.12 -15.56 -1.63
N MET A 267 0.66 -14.55 -0.93
CA MET A 267 1.17 -13.33 -1.56
C MET A 267 2.09 -13.69 -2.73
N ARG A 268 1.97 -12.98 -3.86
CA ARG A 268 2.90 -13.12 -4.99
C ARG A 268 3.85 -11.94 -5.05
N MET A 269 5.13 -12.23 -5.27
CA MET A 269 6.20 -11.26 -5.45
C MET A 269 6.67 -11.27 -6.90
N PHE A 270 6.74 -10.10 -7.54
CA PHE A 270 7.01 -9.94 -8.97
C PHE A 270 8.43 -9.47 -9.29
N GLY A 271 9.31 -9.42 -8.30
CA GLY A 271 10.64 -8.87 -8.44
C GLY A 271 10.70 -7.38 -8.11
N THR A 272 11.91 -6.84 -8.18
CA THR A 272 12.23 -5.50 -7.70
C THR A 272 12.82 -4.65 -8.82
N ALA A 273 12.43 -3.37 -8.88
CA ALA A 273 12.99 -2.35 -9.77
C ALA A 273 13.40 -1.10 -8.97
N ILE A 274 14.29 -0.30 -9.54
CA ILE A 274 14.67 1.00 -8.96
C ILE A 274 13.75 2.07 -9.51
N ASN A 275 13.19 2.89 -8.62
CA ASN A 275 12.37 4.04 -8.98
C ASN A 275 13.22 5.33 -8.99
N TYR A 276 13.83 5.61 -10.13
CA TYR A 276 14.70 6.78 -10.30
C TYR A 276 13.97 8.13 -10.15
N GLY A 277 12.67 8.14 -10.37
CA GLY A 277 11.84 9.35 -10.20
C GLY A 277 11.41 9.62 -8.75
N PHE A 278 11.81 8.76 -7.81
CA PHE A 278 11.36 8.81 -6.41
C PHE A 278 12.48 8.58 -5.38
N GLY A 279 13.67 9.14 -5.63
CA GLY A 279 14.82 9.03 -4.73
C GLY A 279 15.54 7.69 -4.82
N ASP A 280 15.53 7.05 -5.99
CA ASP A 280 16.20 5.78 -6.29
C ASP A 280 15.81 4.64 -5.35
N VAL A 281 14.58 4.69 -4.81
CA VAL A 281 14.07 3.63 -3.93
C VAL A 281 13.88 2.32 -4.70
N GLU A 282 14.04 1.21 -4.01
CA GLU A 282 13.91 -0.14 -4.54
C GLU A 282 12.50 -0.64 -4.29
N GLU A 283 11.72 -0.83 -5.34
CA GLU A 283 10.32 -1.18 -5.25
C GLU A 283 10.04 -2.60 -5.75
N THR A 284 9.52 -3.42 -4.84
CA THR A 284 9.14 -4.81 -5.12
C THR A 284 7.64 -4.90 -5.36
N GLY A 285 7.22 -5.34 -6.55
CA GLY A 285 5.81 -5.55 -6.87
C GLY A 285 5.23 -6.75 -6.09
N ILE A 286 4.04 -6.59 -5.53
CA ILE A 286 3.32 -7.65 -4.81
C ILE A 286 1.85 -7.68 -5.17
N LEU A 287 1.27 -8.89 -5.16
CA LEU A 287 -0.17 -9.13 -5.32
C LEU A 287 -0.69 -9.98 -4.16
N ILE A 288 -1.82 -9.57 -3.61
CA ILE A 288 -2.50 -10.27 -2.52
C ILE A 288 -3.92 -10.60 -2.96
N ALA A 289 -4.30 -11.88 -2.89
CA ALA A 289 -5.68 -12.30 -3.09
C ALA A 289 -6.51 -12.03 -1.83
N VAL A 290 -7.61 -11.28 -1.98
CA VAL A 290 -8.46 -10.82 -0.87
C VAL A 290 -9.05 -11.99 -0.08
N ASN A 291 -9.47 -13.05 -0.78
CA ASN A 291 -10.05 -14.26 -0.17
C ASN A 291 -9.02 -15.15 0.57
N GLU A 292 -7.74 -14.88 0.40
CA GLU A 292 -6.63 -15.61 1.03
C GLU A 292 -5.94 -14.81 2.15
N ILE A 293 -6.51 -13.65 2.48
CA ILE A 293 -6.10 -12.88 3.67
C ILE A 293 -6.43 -13.69 4.93
N LEU A 294 -5.48 -13.73 5.86
CA LEU A 294 -5.61 -14.45 7.13
C LEU A 294 -6.87 -14.02 7.90
N GLU A 295 -7.52 -14.98 8.53
CA GLU A 295 -8.85 -14.80 9.16
C GLU A 295 -8.87 -13.68 10.21
N ASP A 296 -7.85 -13.58 11.05
CA ASP A 296 -7.74 -12.53 12.07
C ASP A 296 -7.75 -11.12 11.46
N LYS A 297 -7.11 -10.96 10.29
CA LYS A 297 -7.08 -9.69 9.53
C LYS A 297 -8.41 -9.43 8.83
N ARG A 298 -8.99 -10.47 8.26
CA ARG A 298 -10.30 -10.39 7.60
C ARG A 298 -11.39 -9.98 8.59
N VAL A 299 -11.47 -10.66 9.73
CA VAL A 299 -12.43 -10.34 10.81
C VAL A 299 -12.25 -8.89 11.28
N ARG A 300 -11.00 -8.47 11.48
CA ARG A 300 -10.68 -7.15 12.00
C ARG A 300 -11.06 -6.02 11.04
N HIS A 301 -10.75 -6.14 9.76
CA HIS A 301 -10.82 -5.02 8.81
C HIS A 301 -12.03 -5.09 7.87
N ILE A 302 -12.48 -6.29 7.50
CA ILE A 302 -13.59 -6.50 6.56
C ILE A 302 -14.90 -6.69 7.33
N GLU A 303 -14.99 -7.72 8.20
CA GLU A 303 -16.23 -8.02 8.91
C GLU A 303 -16.64 -6.92 9.88
N SER A 304 -15.69 -6.19 10.46
CA SER A 304 -15.98 -5.03 11.29
C SER A 304 -16.72 -3.95 10.53
N PHE A 305 -16.40 -3.74 9.26
CA PHE A 305 -17.11 -2.80 8.39
C PHE A 305 -18.55 -3.26 8.13
N VAL A 306 -18.73 -4.53 7.79
CA VAL A 306 -20.08 -5.13 7.57
C VAL A 306 -20.96 -4.99 8.81
N LYS A 307 -20.40 -5.19 10.01
CA LYS A 307 -21.14 -5.01 11.27
C LYS A 307 -21.54 -3.55 11.53
N GLN A 308 -20.71 -2.59 11.13
CA GLN A 308 -21.02 -1.16 11.24
C GLN A 308 -22.00 -0.67 10.17
N HIS A 309 -22.07 -1.35 9.01
CA HIS A 309 -22.85 -0.98 7.84
C HIS A 309 -23.70 -2.16 7.34
N PRO A 310 -24.75 -2.60 8.07
CA PRO A 310 -25.56 -3.75 7.66
C PRO A 310 -26.26 -3.57 6.31
N GLU A 311 -26.48 -2.33 5.88
CA GLU A 311 -27.02 -1.97 4.57
C GLU A 311 -26.07 -2.37 3.41
N ALA A 312 -24.76 -2.37 3.64
CA ALA A 312 -23.77 -2.78 2.64
C ALA A 312 -23.90 -4.27 2.29
N MET A 313 -24.40 -5.11 3.19
CA MET A 313 -24.68 -6.52 2.92
C MET A 313 -25.78 -6.73 1.89
N LYS A 314 -26.78 -5.83 1.82
CA LYS A 314 -27.87 -5.94 0.84
C LYS A 314 -27.39 -5.75 -0.60
N ILE A 315 -26.31 -4.99 -0.78
CA ILE A 315 -25.66 -4.76 -2.09
C ILE A 315 -24.84 -5.99 -2.49
N THR A 316 -24.33 -6.75 -1.51
CA THR A 316 -23.41 -7.86 -1.71
C THR A 316 -24.05 -9.25 -1.64
N SER A 317 -25.33 -9.35 -1.27
CA SER A 317 -26.03 -10.63 -1.04
C SER A 317 -26.18 -11.55 -2.27
N GLY A 318 -25.66 -11.16 -3.42
CA GLY A 318 -25.65 -11.98 -4.63
C GLY A 318 -24.33 -12.70 -4.95
N ALA A 319 -23.18 -12.32 -4.42
CA ALA A 319 -21.90 -12.81 -4.97
C ALA A 319 -20.64 -12.61 -4.13
N HIS A 320 -20.64 -12.45 -2.81
CA HIS A 320 -19.38 -12.22 -2.10
C HIS A 320 -18.77 -13.53 -1.57
N PRO A 321 -17.66 -14.03 -2.18
CA PRO A 321 -17.05 -15.31 -1.78
C PRO A 321 -16.45 -15.32 -0.37
N ILE A 322 -16.33 -14.17 0.28
CA ILE A 322 -15.75 -14.02 1.63
C ILE A 322 -16.83 -14.15 2.73
N LEU A 323 -18.09 -13.86 2.43
CA LEU A 323 -19.17 -13.83 3.41
C LEU A 323 -20.02 -15.12 3.43
N THR A 324 -19.73 -16.08 2.56
CA THR A 324 -20.52 -17.32 2.39
C THR A 324 -19.83 -18.57 2.93
N LYS A 325 -18.86 -18.46 3.82
CA LYS A 325 -18.25 -19.62 4.53
C LYS A 325 -18.46 -19.51 6.03
#